data_136e1a5a65420ff63c28542965759a16
#
_entry.id   136e1a5a65420ff63c28542965759a16
#
_cell.length_a   1.000
_cell.length_b   1.000
_cell.length_c   1.000
_cell.angle_alpha   90.00
_cell.angle_beta   90.00
_cell.angle_gamma   90.00
#
_symmetry.space_group_name_H-M   'P 1'
#
loop_
_entity.id
_entity.type
_entity.pdbx_description
1 polymer ?
#
loop_
_entity_poly.entity_id
_entity_poly.type
_entity_poly.pdbx_seq_one_letter_code
_entity_poly.pdbx_strand_id
1 'polypeptide(L)'
;CGHTILERYGMTETGMNTSNPLQGERRAGTVGPVLPGINARVVDEAGVALAQGETGNLQVQGPNVFAGYWRMPEKTAEDFTEDRYFNTGDKATIDADGYVSIVGRAKDMIISGGLNVYPKEIELVIDDMTGVKESAVIGVPHADFGEAVVAVIVPGVGCPTAEEIIADCKT
;
A
#
# COMPACT_ATOMS: atom_id res chain seq x y z
N CYS A 1 -11.63 2.23 -22.89
CA CYS A 1 -12.69 1.19 -22.76
C CYS A 1 -13.79 1.72 -21.89
N GLY A 2 -14.91 2.04 -22.00
CA GLY A 2 -15.95 2.60 -21.11
C GLY A 2 -16.34 1.72 -19.90
N HIS A 3 -15.42 0.90 -19.40
CA HIS A 3 -15.64 0.05 -18.24
C HIS A 3 -14.92 0.61 -17.00
N THR A 4 -15.65 0.70 -15.89
CA THR A 4 -15.07 1.01 -14.59
C THR A 4 -14.21 -0.17 -14.13
N ILE A 5 -12.96 0.10 -13.78
CA ILE A 5 -12.02 -0.91 -13.27
C ILE A 5 -12.60 -1.49 -11.97
N LEU A 6 -12.40 -2.80 -11.78
CA LEU A 6 -12.70 -3.50 -10.55
C LEU A 6 -11.38 -3.80 -9.83
N GLU A 7 -10.97 -2.90 -8.94
CA GLU A 7 -9.76 -3.04 -8.17
C GLU A 7 -9.94 -4.10 -7.07
N ARG A 8 -8.89 -4.89 -6.89
CA ARG A 8 -8.83 -5.99 -5.91
C ARG A 8 -7.43 -6.10 -5.34
N TYR A 9 -7.32 -6.71 -4.18
CA TYR A 9 -6.04 -7.01 -3.56
C TYR A 9 -5.93 -8.49 -3.20
N GLY A 10 -4.78 -9.04 -3.49
CA GLY A 10 -4.39 -10.40 -3.17
C GLY A 10 -2.92 -10.63 -3.44
N MET A 11 -2.43 -11.76 -2.97
CA MET A 11 -1.04 -12.17 -3.13
C MET A 11 -0.95 -13.69 -3.22
N THR A 12 0.23 -14.21 -3.56
CA THR A 12 0.43 -15.66 -3.72
C THR A 12 0.08 -16.45 -2.46
N GLU A 13 0.42 -15.91 -1.30
CA GLU A 13 0.23 -16.53 0.02
C GLU A 13 -1.22 -16.57 0.47
N THR A 14 -2.06 -15.70 -0.08
CA THR A 14 -3.44 -15.55 0.41
C THR A 14 -4.49 -15.64 -0.69
N GLY A 15 -4.10 -15.76 -1.97
CA GLY A 15 -5.06 -15.59 -3.06
C GLY A 15 -5.72 -14.22 -3.01
N MET A 16 -7.04 -14.13 -3.12
CA MET A 16 -7.80 -12.86 -3.09
C MET A 16 -8.26 -12.55 -1.67
N ASN A 17 -7.94 -11.34 -1.17
CA ASN A 17 -8.31 -10.86 0.16
C ASN A 17 -9.49 -9.89 0.12
N THR A 18 -9.45 -8.94 -0.80
CA THR A 18 -10.45 -7.87 -0.92
C THR A 18 -10.87 -7.67 -2.37
N SER A 19 -12.03 -7.08 -2.59
CA SER A 19 -12.50 -6.68 -3.92
C SER A 19 -13.49 -5.55 -3.82
N ASN A 20 -13.37 -4.55 -4.68
CA ASN A 20 -14.50 -3.67 -4.96
C ASN A 20 -15.68 -4.52 -5.46
N PRO A 21 -16.94 -4.13 -5.16
CA PRO A 21 -18.09 -4.95 -5.51
C PRO A 21 -18.34 -5.01 -7.02
N LEU A 22 -18.74 -6.18 -7.49
CA LEU A 22 -19.15 -6.36 -8.90
C LEU A 22 -20.36 -5.48 -9.22
N GLN A 23 -21.31 -5.40 -8.28
CA GLN A 23 -22.49 -4.55 -8.33
C GLN A 23 -22.48 -3.65 -7.09
N GLY A 24 -22.67 -2.35 -7.28
CA GLY A 24 -22.62 -1.36 -6.21
C GLY A 24 -21.51 -0.34 -6.39
N GLU A 25 -21.20 0.36 -5.32
CA GLU A 25 -20.21 1.44 -5.31
C GLU A 25 -18.79 0.88 -5.41
N ARG A 26 -18.05 1.30 -6.42
CA ARG A 26 -16.61 1.07 -6.55
C ARG A 26 -15.90 2.36 -6.23
N ARG A 27 -15.04 2.32 -5.21
CA ARG A 27 -14.29 3.50 -4.75
C ARG A 27 -12.90 3.46 -5.35
N ALA A 28 -12.60 4.45 -6.21
CA ALA A 28 -11.26 4.63 -6.77
C ALA A 28 -10.23 4.83 -5.63
N GLY A 29 -9.02 4.30 -5.81
CA GLY A 29 -7.97 4.34 -4.80
C GLY A 29 -8.15 3.34 -3.67
N THR A 30 -9.21 2.50 -3.70
CA THR A 30 -9.41 1.41 -2.76
C THR A 30 -9.41 0.06 -3.47
N VAL A 31 -9.04 -0.97 -2.75
CA VAL A 31 -9.13 -2.37 -3.21
C VAL A 31 -10.41 -3.05 -2.73
N GLY A 32 -11.36 -2.27 -2.21
CA GLY A 32 -12.66 -2.73 -1.73
C GLY A 32 -12.63 -3.36 -0.33
N PRO A 33 -13.81 -3.80 0.17
CA PRO A 33 -13.91 -4.50 1.45
C PRO A 33 -13.36 -5.93 1.36
N VAL A 34 -13.12 -6.54 2.53
CA VAL A 34 -12.70 -7.94 2.62
C VAL A 34 -13.76 -8.88 2.03
N LEU A 35 -13.30 -9.95 1.41
CA LEU A 35 -14.18 -10.98 0.87
C LEU A 35 -14.79 -11.83 2.00
N PRO A 36 -15.97 -12.45 1.78
CA PRO A 36 -16.62 -13.28 2.77
C PRO A 36 -15.71 -14.38 3.35
N GLY A 37 -15.68 -14.49 4.67
CA GLY A 37 -14.87 -15.47 5.39
C GLY A 37 -13.42 -15.05 5.64
N ILE A 38 -13.03 -13.84 5.21
CA ILE A 38 -11.71 -13.25 5.47
C ILE A 38 -11.84 -12.17 6.53
N ASN A 39 -10.88 -12.13 7.44
CA ASN A 39 -10.67 -11.05 8.38
C ASN A 39 -9.44 -10.26 7.97
N ALA A 40 -9.50 -8.95 8.06
CA ALA A 40 -8.34 -8.07 7.92
C ALA A 40 -8.30 -7.08 9.09
N ARG A 41 -7.09 -6.73 9.49
CA ARG A 41 -6.85 -5.67 10.47
C ARG A 41 -5.60 -4.88 10.09
N VAL A 42 -5.55 -3.64 10.53
CA VAL A 42 -4.37 -2.79 10.43
C VAL A 42 -3.80 -2.64 11.84
N VAL A 43 -2.50 -2.85 11.97
CA VAL A 43 -1.80 -2.82 13.26
C VAL A 43 -0.57 -1.90 13.19
N ASP A 44 -0.16 -1.39 14.36
CA ASP A 44 1.11 -0.67 14.49
C ASP A 44 2.32 -1.62 14.47
N GLU A 45 3.53 -1.09 14.71
CA GLU A 45 4.76 -1.87 14.76
C GLU A 45 4.85 -2.82 15.96
N ALA A 46 4.02 -2.59 16.99
CA ALA A 46 3.91 -3.47 18.15
C ALA A 46 2.83 -4.56 17.99
N GLY A 47 2.10 -4.55 16.87
CA GLY A 47 1.01 -5.48 16.58
C GLY A 47 -0.34 -5.09 17.23
N VAL A 48 -0.45 -3.86 17.75
CA VAL A 48 -1.70 -3.35 18.34
C VAL A 48 -2.61 -2.84 17.22
N ALA A 49 -3.88 -3.24 17.28
CA ALA A 49 -4.85 -2.80 16.27
C ALA A 49 -5.04 -1.27 16.31
N LEU A 50 -4.97 -0.67 15.14
CA LEU A 50 -5.16 0.77 14.92
C LEU A 50 -6.63 1.11 14.73
N ALA A 51 -6.97 2.39 14.92
CA ALA A 51 -8.31 2.90 14.64
C ALA A 51 -8.57 2.95 13.12
N GLN A 52 -9.85 3.03 12.76
CA GLN A 52 -10.26 3.16 11.36
C GLN A 52 -9.65 4.42 10.73
N GLY A 53 -9.12 4.28 9.51
CA GLY A 53 -8.47 5.34 8.76
C GLY A 53 -6.98 5.56 9.10
N GLU A 54 -6.46 4.94 10.16
CA GLU A 54 -5.03 5.01 10.45
C GLU A 54 -4.23 4.05 9.56
N THR A 55 -3.03 4.48 9.17
CA THR A 55 -2.11 3.70 8.33
C THR A 55 -1.23 2.78 9.19
N GLY A 56 -1.19 1.50 8.85
CA GLY A 56 -0.34 0.53 9.54
C GLY A 56 -0.12 -0.75 8.76
N ASN A 57 0.44 -1.76 9.41
CA ASN A 57 0.70 -3.07 8.81
C ASN A 57 -0.59 -3.84 8.58
N LEU A 58 -0.83 -4.26 7.35
CA LEU A 58 -1.99 -5.08 7.00
C LEU A 58 -1.76 -6.53 7.40
N GLN A 59 -2.67 -7.08 8.17
CA GLN A 59 -2.72 -8.49 8.54
C GLN A 59 -4.03 -9.11 8.06
N VAL A 60 -3.97 -10.32 7.54
CA VAL A 60 -5.14 -11.06 7.04
C VAL A 60 -5.23 -12.46 7.65
N GLN A 61 -6.46 -12.93 7.84
CA GLN A 61 -6.76 -14.27 8.35
C GLN A 61 -7.95 -14.82 7.59
N GLY A 62 -7.91 -16.08 7.20
CA GLY A 62 -9.03 -16.72 6.52
C GLY A 62 -8.64 -18.06 5.91
N PRO A 63 -9.62 -18.80 5.38
CA PRO A 63 -9.38 -20.10 4.74
C PRO A 63 -8.60 -20.02 3.45
N ASN A 64 -8.45 -18.82 2.89
CA ASN A 64 -7.66 -18.51 1.70
C ASN A 64 -6.17 -18.39 1.98
N VAL A 65 -5.78 -18.18 3.24
CA VAL A 65 -4.37 -18.04 3.64
C VAL A 65 -3.69 -19.40 3.59
N PHE A 66 -2.52 -19.45 2.95
CA PHE A 66 -1.73 -20.68 2.82
C PHE A 66 -1.30 -21.26 4.17
N ALA A 67 -0.91 -22.54 4.20
CA ALA A 67 -0.48 -23.18 5.43
C ALA A 67 0.95 -22.77 5.86
N GLY A 68 1.75 -22.29 4.91
CA GLY A 68 3.13 -21.86 5.15
C GLY A 68 4.05 -22.11 3.95
N TYR A 69 5.27 -21.66 4.06
CA TYR A 69 6.30 -21.82 3.03
C TYR A 69 6.88 -23.24 3.03
N TRP A 70 7.04 -23.80 1.84
CA TRP A 70 7.59 -25.14 1.67
C TRP A 70 9.03 -25.25 2.22
N ARG A 71 9.24 -26.15 3.20
CA ARG A 71 10.53 -26.37 3.86
C ARG A 71 11.14 -25.14 4.54
N MET A 72 10.31 -24.16 4.90
CA MET A 72 10.75 -22.94 5.60
C MET A 72 9.88 -22.68 6.84
N PRO A 73 9.95 -23.55 7.87
CA PRO A 73 9.10 -23.42 9.04
C PRO A 73 9.39 -22.15 9.87
N GLU A 74 10.65 -21.73 9.92
CA GLU A 74 11.08 -20.52 10.63
C GLU A 74 10.47 -19.28 9.97
N LYS A 75 10.61 -19.16 8.65
CA LYS A 75 10.00 -18.06 7.88
C LYS A 75 8.48 -18.06 8.01
N THR A 76 7.86 -19.23 7.99
CA THR A 76 6.41 -19.36 8.21
C THR A 76 6.02 -18.84 9.59
N ALA A 77 6.78 -19.19 10.65
CA ALA A 77 6.51 -18.73 12.00
C ALA A 77 6.69 -17.20 12.16
N GLU A 78 7.66 -16.62 11.46
CA GLU A 78 7.88 -15.16 11.44
C GLU A 78 6.71 -14.38 10.82
N ASP A 79 6.11 -14.94 9.76
CA ASP A 79 5.07 -14.24 9.01
C ASP A 79 3.65 -14.46 9.57
N PHE A 80 3.49 -15.31 10.57
CA PHE A 80 2.21 -15.52 11.25
C PHE A 80 2.25 -15.04 12.70
N THR A 81 1.18 -14.36 13.11
CA THR A 81 0.97 -14.02 14.52
C THR A 81 0.50 -15.23 15.33
N GLU A 82 0.56 -15.14 16.67
CA GLU A 82 0.05 -16.20 17.57
C GLU A 82 -1.44 -16.51 17.35
N ASP A 83 -2.24 -15.48 17.04
CA ASP A 83 -3.67 -15.59 16.73
C ASP A 83 -3.94 -15.88 15.24
N ARG A 84 -2.90 -16.33 14.51
CA ARG A 84 -2.99 -16.86 13.14
C ARG A 84 -3.36 -15.85 12.08
N TYR A 85 -3.08 -14.56 12.27
CA TYR A 85 -3.04 -13.61 11.17
C TYR A 85 -1.72 -13.73 10.43
N PHE A 86 -1.78 -13.58 9.12
CA PHE A 86 -0.63 -13.51 8.23
C PHE A 86 -0.22 -12.05 8.03
N ASN A 87 1.07 -11.74 8.22
CA ASN A 87 1.67 -10.44 7.97
C ASN A 87 1.91 -10.29 6.46
N THR A 88 1.14 -9.46 5.80
CA THR A 88 1.23 -9.32 4.33
C THR A 88 2.50 -8.60 3.87
N GLY A 89 3.11 -7.81 4.74
CA GLY A 89 4.21 -6.91 4.42
C GLY A 89 3.76 -5.63 3.69
N ASP A 90 2.46 -5.43 3.55
CA ASP A 90 1.88 -4.23 2.95
C ASP A 90 1.36 -3.29 4.05
N LYS A 91 1.44 -1.98 3.78
CA LYS A 91 0.82 -0.92 4.58
C LYS A 91 -0.53 -0.57 3.99
N ALA A 92 -1.53 -0.41 4.84
CA ALA A 92 -2.89 -0.13 4.42
C ALA A 92 -3.64 0.73 5.44
N THR A 93 -4.78 1.26 5.00
CA THR A 93 -5.82 1.81 5.86
C THR A 93 -7.12 1.03 5.65
N ILE A 94 -7.99 1.03 6.66
CA ILE A 94 -9.37 0.52 6.54
C ILE A 94 -10.30 1.63 7.00
N ASP A 95 -11.19 2.10 6.12
CA ASP A 95 -12.12 3.17 6.43
C ASP A 95 -13.31 2.68 7.27
N ALA A 96 -14.20 3.62 7.64
CA ALA A 96 -15.37 3.34 8.45
C ALA A 96 -16.41 2.40 7.79
N ASP A 97 -16.39 2.32 6.46
CA ASP A 97 -17.26 1.45 5.67
C ASP A 97 -16.58 0.09 5.35
N GLY A 98 -15.34 -0.12 5.83
CA GLY A 98 -14.58 -1.34 5.64
C GLY A 98 -13.82 -1.42 4.31
N TYR A 99 -13.71 -0.34 3.55
CA TYR A 99 -12.90 -0.31 2.34
C TYR A 99 -11.42 -0.22 2.70
N VAL A 100 -10.64 -1.08 2.08
CA VAL A 100 -9.18 -1.15 2.26
C VAL A 100 -8.50 -0.32 1.19
N SER A 101 -7.55 0.52 1.58
CA SER A 101 -6.63 1.22 0.67
C SER A 101 -5.21 0.75 0.95
N ILE A 102 -4.51 0.30 -0.08
CA ILE A 102 -3.10 -0.09 0.03
C ILE A 102 -2.24 1.15 -0.17
N VAL A 103 -1.47 1.49 0.85
CA VAL A 103 -0.58 2.66 0.87
C VAL A 103 0.78 2.36 0.24
N GLY A 104 1.27 1.12 0.43
CA GLY A 104 2.54 0.69 -0.13
C GLY A 104 3.08 -0.56 0.56
N ARG A 105 4.34 -0.89 0.28
CA ARG A 105 5.03 -1.97 0.98
C ARG A 105 5.83 -1.43 2.16
N ALA A 106 5.81 -2.15 3.27
CA ALA A 106 6.59 -1.77 4.46
C ALA A 106 8.10 -1.65 4.15
N LYS A 107 8.63 -2.54 3.30
CA LYS A 107 10.04 -2.56 2.89
C LYS A 107 10.43 -1.43 1.92
N ASP A 108 9.46 -0.84 1.23
CA ASP A 108 9.69 0.22 0.26
C ASP A 108 9.45 1.61 0.88
N MET A 109 9.04 1.67 2.16
CA MET A 109 8.86 2.90 2.92
C MET A 109 10.21 3.61 3.10
N ILE A 110 10.24 4.90 2.79
CA ILE A 110 11.43 5.75 2.90
C ILE A 110 11.41 6.43 4.26
N ILE A 111 12.53 6.39 4.99
CA ILE A 111 12.65 7.09 6.28
C ILE A 111 13.49 8.34 6.06
N SER A 112 12.83 9.48 5.92
CA SER A 112 13.46 10.76 5.65
C SER A 112 13.29 11.72 6.82
N GLY A 113 14.37 12.09 7.48
CA GLY A 113 14.36 13.00 8.63
C GLY A 113 13.50 12.52 9.80
N GLY A 114 13.34 11.19 9.95
CA GLY A 114 12.49 10.57 10.98
C GLY A 114 11.00 10.47 10.60
N LEU A 115 10.62 10.87 9.39
CA LEU A 115 9.28 10.72 8.87
C LEU A 115 9.17 9.49 7.98
N ASN A 116 8.07 8.76 8.12
CA ASN A 116 7.73 7.66 7.22
C ASN A 116 7.08 8.22 5.96
N VAL A 117 7.74 8.04 4.83
CA VAL A 117 7.25 8.49 3.52
C VAL A 117 6.91 7.26 2.68
N TYR A 118 5.70 7.22 2.19
CA TYR A 118 5.22 6.13 1.33
C TYR A 118 5.35 6.53 -0.13
N PRO A 119 6.25 5.91 -0.91
CA PRO A 119 6.50 6.25 -2.31
C PRO A 119 5.22 6.37 -3.14
N LYS A 120 4.29 5.46 -2.94
CA LYS A 120 3.04 5.39 -3.72
C LYS A 120 2.14 6.62 -3.55
N GLU A 121 2.13 7.24 -2.37
CA GLU A 121 1.34 8.46 -2.14
C GLU A 121 1.86 9.61 -3.00
N ILE A 122 3.18 9.75 -3.10
CA ILE A 122 3.82 10.77 -3.92
C ILE A 122 3.66 10.45 -5.42
N GLU A 123 3.86 9.18 -5.80
CA GLU A 123 3.68 8.72 -7.18
C GLU A 123 2.27 9.02 -7.70
N LEU A 124 1.23 8.80 -6.88
CA LEU A 124 -0.15 9.10 -7.27
C LEU A 124 -0.37 10.59 -7.57
N VAL A 125 0.24 11.48 -6.81
CA VAL A 125 0.18 12.93 -7.07
C VAL A 125 0.90 13.27 -8.36
N ILE A 126 2.11 12.73 -8.56
CA ILE A 126 2.92 13.00 -9.76
C ILE A 126 2.28 12.42 -11.02
N ASP A 127 1.78 11.20 -10.97
CA ASP A 127 1.18 10.50 -12.11
C ASP A 127 -0.13 11.16 -12.59
N ASP A 128 -0.84 11.90 -11.71
CA ASP A 128 -2.04 12.68 -12.07
C ASP A 128 -1.71 14.03 -12.77
N MET A 129 -0.44 14.43 -12.75
CA MET A 129 -0.01 15.68 -13.41
C MET A 129 -0.03 15.56 -14.93
N THR A 130 -0.61 16.58 -15.59
CA THR A 130 -0.62 16.63 -17.07
C THR A 130 0.81 16.62 -17.61
N GLY A 131 1.08 15.70 -18.53
CA GLY A 131 2.39 15.58 -19.16
C GLY A 131 3.38 14.66 -18.46
N VAL A 132 3.03 14.06 -17.35
CA VAL A 132 3.74 12.92 -16.76
C VAL A 132 3.20 11.62 -17.39
N LYS A 133 4.07 10.71 -17.77
CA LYS A 133 3.70 9.37 -18.28
C LYS A 133 3.77 8.31 -17.22
N GLU A 134 4.77 8.39 -16.37
CA GLU A 134 5.06 7.43 -15.32
C GLU A 134 6.02 8.06 -14.31
N SER A 135 5.88 7.73 -13.04
CA SER A 135 6.83 8.11 -12.00
C SER A 135 7.24 6.92 -11.14
N ALA A 136 8.38 7.04 -10.49
CA ALA A 136 8.83 6.14 -9.44
C ALA A 136 9.52 6.96 -8.35
N VAL A 137 9.15 6.72 -7.10
CA VAL A 137 9.73 7.40 -5.93
C VAL A 137 10.59 6.41 -5.15
N ILE A 138 11.83 6.83 -4.88
CA ILE A 138 12.82 5.99 -4.20
C ILE A 138 13.51 6.75 -3.06
N GLY A 139 13.96 6.03 -2.04
CA GLY A 139 14.88 6.52 -1.02
C GLY A 139 16.32 6.43 -1.52
N VAL A 140 17.07 7.52 -1.37
CA VAL A 140 18.50 7.56 -1.67
C VAL A 140 19.25 7.97 -0.40
N PRO A 141 20.35 7.29 -0.03
CA PRO A 141 21.10 7.64 1.16
C PRO A 141 21.47 9.12 1.22
N HIS A 142 21.19 9.78 2.35
CA HIS A 142 21.45 11.20 2.58
C HIS A 142 22.07 11.43 3.97
N ALA A 143 23.10 12.27 4.04
CA ALA A 143 23.90 12.47 5.26
C ALA A 143 23.10 13.03 6.44
N ASP A 144 22.15 13.95 6.18
CA ASP A 144 21.39 14.64 7.23
C ASP A 144 20.03 14.00 7.52
N PHE A 145 19.41 13.35 6.52
CA PHE A 145 18.05 12.83 6.61
C PHE A 145 17.97 11.30 6.71
N GLY A 146 19.10 10.60 6.64
CA GLY A 146 19.12 9.14 6.47
C GLY A 146 18.84 8.77 5.02
N GLU A 147 17.64 9.08 4.53
CA GLU A 147 17.27 8.96 3.12
C GLU A 147 16.70 10.28 2.59
N ALA A 148 17.03 10.62 1.36
CA ALA A 148 16.36 11.66 0.59
C ALA A 148 15.30 11.02 -0.32
N VAL A 149 14.13 11.63 -0.40
CA VAL A 149 13.07 11.23 -1.30
C VAL A 149 13.38 11.73 -2.71
N VAL A 150 13.51 10.84 -3.67
CA VAL A 150 13.84 11.16 -5.07
C VAL A 150 12.76 10.60 -5.99
N ALA A 151 12.16 11.46 -6.80
CA ALA A 151 11.23 11.05 -7.86
C ALA A 151 11.97 10.93 -9.21
N VAL A 152 11.81 9.79 -9.85
CA VAL A 152 12.27 9.55 -11.25
C VAL A 152 11.04 9.60 -12.12
N ILE A 153 11.05 10.49 -13.14
CA ILE A 153 9.86 10.78 -13.95
C ILE A 153 10.14 10.51 -15.43
N VAL A 154 9.20 9.83 -16.09
CA VAL A 154 9.17 9.69 -17.53
C VAL A 154 8.31 10.82 -18.10
N PRO A 155 8.93 11.85 -18.74
CA PRO A 155 8.20 12.99 -19.22
C PRO A 155 7.38 12.68 -20.48
N GLY A 156 6.21 13.29 -20.56
CA GLY A 156 5.38 13.40 -21.75
C GLY A 156 5.39 14.82 -22.32
N VAL A 157 4.45 15.09 -23.22
CA VAL A 157 4.28 16.44 -23.79
C VAL A 157 3.69 17.37 -22.75
N GLY A 158 4.37 18.47 -22.44
CA GLY A 158 3.93 19.45 -21.46
C GLY A 158 4.22 19.02 -20.01
N CYS A 159 5.20 18.14 -19.78
CA CYS A 159 5.63 17.76 -18.44
C CYS A 159 6.06 18.99 -17.63
N PRO A 160 5.57 19.16 -16.39
CA PRO A 160 5.99 20.22 -15.49
C PRO A 160 7.49 20.17 -15.18
N THR A 161 8.06 21.29 -14.77
CA THR A 161 9.43 21.35 -14.28
C THR A 161 9.57 20.68 -12.91
N ALA A 162 10.80 20.36 -12.51
CA ALA A 162 11.05 19.76 -11.20
C ALA A 162 10.56 20.66 -10.04
N GLU A 163 10.71 21.98 -10.19
CA GLU A 163 10.26 22.95 -9.19
C GLU A 163 8.73 22.97 -9.05
N GLU A 164 8.00 22.88 -10.17
CA GLU A 164 6.54 22.81 -10.18
C GLU A 164 6.05 21.51 -9.52
N ILE A 165 6.64 20.37 -9.87
CA ILE A 165 6.31 19.06 -9.28
C ILE A 165 6.55 19.06 -7.77
N ILE A 166 7.70 19.58 -7.32
CA ILE A 166 8.02 19.67 -5.88
C ILE A 166 7.04 20.61 -5.16
N ALA A 167 6.59 21.68 -5.80
CA ALA A 167 5.63 22.61 -5.21
C ALA A 167 4.27 21.93 -5.00
N ASP A 168 3.78 21.18 -5.99
CA ASP A 168 2.49 20.47 -5.92
C ASP A 168 2.52 19.32 -4.91
N CYS A 169 3.65 18.60 -4.74
CA CYS A 169 3.79 17.57 -3.73
C CYS A 169 3.85 18.10 -2.27
N LYS A 170 3.93 19.42 -2.05
CA LYS A 170 3.98 20.04 -0.72
C LYS A 170 2.62 20.56 -0.23
N THR A 171 1.59 20.47 -1.05
CA THR A 171 0.23 20.90 -0.72
C THR A 171 -0.61 19.75 -0.20
#